data_1d57b422a80a40ab820247f9895aa9e8
#
_entry.id   1d57b422a80a40ab820247f9895aa9e8
#
_cell.length_a   1.000
_cell.length_b   1.000
_cell.length_c   1.000
_cell.angle_alpha   90.00
_cell.angle_beta   90.00
_cell.angle_gamma   90.00
#
_symmetry.space_group_name_H-M   'P 1'
#
loop_
_entity.id
_entity.type
_entity.pdbx_description
1 polymer ?
#
loop_
_entity_poly.entity_id
_entity_poly.type
_entity_poly.pdbx_seq_one_letter_code
_entity_poly.pdbx_strand_id
1 'polypeptide(L)'
;HAHNDYDLAVANVMAAVKAGVHGIHTTINGLGERAGNAPLSSVIAVLNDQIKTPNGVVERRINHVSRVVETYTGVHIPANKPVVGENVFTQCAGIHADGDNKDNLYYNDLLPERFGRVREYALGKMSGKANIRKNLDALGIDLDEESMRKVTERIIELGDKKQTVTSDDLPYIIADILRQDVQETRVHILNYNLSLGQGLHPVATLKIRINDADYEETASGDGQYDAFMKALRKIYKGQLGRDFPMLTNYSVTIPPGGRTDAFVQTFISW
;
A
#
# COMPACT_ATOMS: atom_id res chain seq x y z
N HIS A 1 -31.05 12.33 1.07
CA HIS A 1 -29.84 12.51 1.88
C HIS A 1 -29.84 11.49 3.02
N ALA A 2 -28.84 10.62 3.09
CA ALA A 2 -28.76 9.57 4.09
C ALA A 2 -27.44 9.64 4.86
N HIS A 3 -27.55 9.77 6.20
CA HIS A 3 -26.39 9.63 7.09
C HIS A 3 -26.06 8.17 7.36
N ASN A 4 -24.82 7.90 7.79
CA ASN A 4 -24.25 6.56 7.89
C ASN A 4 -24.08 6.06 9.33
N ASP A 5 -24.85 6.57 10.28
CA ASP A 5 -24.70 6.31 11.71
C ASP A 5 -24.78 4.81 12.10
N TYR A 6 -25.55 4.02 11.35
CA TYR A 6 -25.66 2.57 11.51
C TYR A 6 -25.02 1.77 10.36
N ASP A 7 -24.18 2.42 9.57
CA ASP A 7 -23.55 1.84 8.36
C ASP A 7 -24.58 1.36 7.30
N LEU A 8 -25.78 1.94 7.29
CA LEU A 8 -26.89 1.59 6.41
C LEU A 8 -27.18 2.65 5.33
N ALA A 9 -26.34 3.68 5.19
CA ALA A 9 -26.62 4.77 4.26
C ALA A 9 -26.78 4.29 2.82
N VAL A 10 -25.94 3.36 2.34
CA VAL A 10 -26.04 2.80 0.98
C VAL A 10 -27.31 1.98 0.80
N ALA A 11 -27.67 1.18 1.80
CA ALA A 11 -28.91 0.38 1.77
C ALA A 11 -30.15 1.29 1.74
N ASN A 12 -30.15 2.38 2.52
CA ASN A 12 -31.22 3.36 2.52
C ASN A 12 -31.36 4.08 1.18
N VAL A 13 -30.23 4.45 0.55
CA VAL A 13 -30.24 5.02 -0.81
C VAL A 13 -30.81 4.02 -1.82
N MET A 14 -30.38 2.76 -1.74
CA MET A 14 -30.91 1.70 -2.63
C MET A 14 -32.42 1.54 -2.47
N ALA A 15 -32.94 1.49 -1.24
CA ALA A 15 -34.37 1.42 -0.98
C ALA A 15 -35.13 2.65 -1.51
N ALA A 16 -34.58 3.84 -1.30
CA ALA A 16 -35.17 5.09 -1.77
C ALA A 16 -35.24 5.14 -3.32
N VAL A 17 -34.18 4.72 -4.03
CA VAL A 17 -34.17 4.66 -5.49
C VAL A 17 -35.22 3.68 -5.99
N LYS A 18 -35.34 2.50 -5.38
CA LYS A 18 -36.40 1.54 -5.71
C LYS A 18 -37.82 2.08 -5.45
N ALA A 19 -37.95 2.97 -4.46
CA ALA A 19 -39.22 3.66 -4.18
C ALA A 19 -39.47 4.88 -5.08
N GLY A 20 -38.59 5.21 -6.03
CA GLY A 20 -38.79 6.22 -7.06
C GLY A 20 -38.32 7.61 -6.71
N VAL A 21 -37.32 7.80 -5.82
CA VAL A 21 -36.73 9.14 -5.62
C VAL A 21 -36.00 9.59 -6.88
N HIS A 22 -36.04 10.91 -7.14
CA HIS A 22 -35.45 11.52 -8.33
C HIS A 22 -34.01 11.97 -8.15
N GLY A 23 -33.57 12.19 -6.93
CA GLY A 23 -32.22 12.69 -6.61
C GLY A 23 -31.71 12.12 -5.30
N ILE A 24 -30.42 11.86 -5.25
CA ILE A 24 -29.70 11.36 -4.08
C ILE A 24 -28.49 12.24 -3.82
N HIS A 25 -28.25 12.56 -2.54
CA HIS A 25 -27.02 13.21 -2.11
C HIS A 25 -26.01 12.18 -1.65
N THR A 26 -24.80 12.28 -2.17
CA THR A 26 -23.66 11.45 -1.78
C THR A 26 -22.45 12.33 -1.50
N THR A 27 -21.46 11.80 -0.81
CA THR A 27 -20.19 12.48 -0.59
C THR A 27 -19.02 11.59 -1.00
N ILE A 28 -17.94 12.22 -1.43
CA ILE A 28 -16.70 11.50 -1.72
C ILE A 28 -16.19 10.93 -0.40
N ASN A 29 -15.77 9.67 -0.43
CA ASN A 29 -15.29 8.90 0.73
C ASN A 29 -16.30 8.78 1.88
N GLY A 30 -17.55 9.19 1.69
CA GLY A 30 -18.57 9.18 2.72
C GLY A 30 -18.40 10.27 3.77
N LEU A 31 -17.63 11.32 3.48
CA LEU A 31 -17.41 12.43 4.41
C LEU A 31 -18.72 13.10 4.83
N GLY A 32 -18.78 13.57 6.07
CA GLY A 32 -19.94 14.25 6.63
C GLY A 32 -19.91 14.26 8.16
N GLU A 33 -20.95 14.80 8.74
CA GLU A 33 -21.10 14.83 10.20
C GLU A 33 -21.21 13.43 10.80
N ARG A 34 -20.75 13.26 12.02
CA ARG A 34 -20.78 12.00 12.81
C ARG A 34 -20.13 10.84 12.08
N ALA A 35 -20.90 9.85 11.63
CA ALA A 35 -20.39 8.70 10.85
C ALA A 35 -20.37 8.95 9.33
N GLY A 36 -20.64 10.19 8.91
CA GLY A 36 -20.64 10.60 7.51
C GLY A 36 -21.94 10.33 6.77
N ASN A 37 -21.84 10.35 5.45
CA ASN A 37 -22.96 10.22 4.52
C ASN A 37 -22.77 9.00 3.61
N ALA A 38 -23.79 8.73 2.78
CA ALA A 38 -23.70 7.70 1.75
C ALA A 38 -22.49 7.98 0.80
N PRO A 39 -21.49 7.07 0.72
CA PRO A 39 -20.32 7.28 -0.11
C PRO A 39 -20.65 7.11 -1.60
N LEU A 40 -20.25 8.07 -2.43
CA LEU A 40 -20.46 8.05 -3.88
C LEU A 40 -20.02 6.72 -4.50
N SER A 41 -18.83 6.23 -4.12
CA SER A 41 -18.24 5.01 -4.67
C SER A 41 -19.15 3.80 -4.54
N SER A 42 -19.65 3.54 -3.33
CA SER A 42 -20.52 2.40 -3.04
C SER A 42 -21.91 2.57 -3.65
N VAL A 43 -22.45 3.81 -3.63
CA VAL A 43 -23.75 4.11 -4.22
C VAL A 43 -23.73 3.86 -5.72
N ILE A 44 -22.70 4.32 -6.44
CA ILE A 44 -22.59 4.11 -7.90
C ILE A 44 -22.44 2.61 -8.22
N ALA A 45 -21.63 1.88 -7.47
CA ALA A 45 -21.51 0.44 -7.65
C ALA A 45 -22.87 -0.27 -7.49
N VAL A 46 -23.63 0.03 -6.43
CA VAL A 46 -24.96 -0.54 -6.19
C VAL A 46 -25.97 -0.14 -7.27
N LEU A 47 -25.97 1.12 -7.72
CA LEU A 47 -26.85 1.57 -8.80
C LEU A 47 -26.59 0.81 -10.09
N ASN A 48 -25.33 0.58 -10.44
CA ASN A 48 -24.96 -0.12 -11.65
C ASN A 48 -25.19 -1.63 -11.54
N ASP A 49 -24.82 -2.25 -10.42
CA ASP A 49 -24.78 -3.71 -10.30
C ASP A 49 -26.13 -4.29 -9.85
N GLN A 50 -26.77 -3.66 -8.86
CA GLN A 50 -27.98 -4.20 -8.21
C GLN A 50 -29.28 -3.60 -8.73
N ILE A 51 -29.28 -2.32 -9.12
CA ILE A 51 -30.50 -1.62 -9.55
C ILE A 51 -30.54 -1.48 -11.07
N LYS A 52 -29.39 -1.51 -11.74
CA LYS A 52 -29.24 -1.32 -13.20
C LYS A 52 -29.78 0.04 -13.65
N THR A 53 -29.56 1.08 -12.84
CA THR A 53 -30.01 2.45 -13.17
C THR A 53 -28.88 3.22 -13.86
N PRO A 54 -29.11 3.72 -15.10
CA PRO A 54 -28.13 4.52 -15.80
C PRO A 54 -27.77 5.80 -15.01
N ASN A 55 -26.49 6.13 -14.98
CA ASN A 55 -26.00 7.38 -14.42
C ASN A 55 -24.79 7.86 -15.23
N GLY A 56 -24.41 9.12 -15.05
CA GLY A 56 -23.31 9.72 -15.82
C GLY A 56 -21.93 9.64 -15.12
N VAL A 57 -21.79 8.86 -14.05
CA VAL A 57 -20.54 8.79 -13.29
C VAL A 57 -19.55 7.86 -13.98
N VAL A 58 -18.33 8.35 -14.18
CA VAL A 58 -17.23 7.58 -14.78
C VAL A 58 -16.52 6.81 -13.66
N GLU A 59 -16.84 5.53 -13.48
CA GLU A 59 -16.33 4.67 -12.40
C GLU A 59 -14.80 4.67 -12.31
N ARG A 60 -14.11 4.63 -13.45
CA ARG A 60 -12.64 4.64 -13.52
C ARG A 60 -11.99 5.86 -12.84
N ARG A 61 -12.71 6.97 -12.68
CA ARG A 61 -12.22 8.18 -12.03
C ARG A 61 -12.49 8.23 -10.51
N ILE A 62 -13.30 7.33 -9.99
CA ILE A 62 -13.71 7.33 -8.56
C ILE A 62 -12.50 7.25 -7.64
N ASN A 63 -11.57 6.32 -7.90
CA ASN A 63 -10.36 6.18 -7.07
C ASN A 63 -9.50 7.45 -7.10
N HIS A 64 -9.29 8.04 -8.27
CA HIS A 64 -8.53 9.28 -8.39
C HIS A 64 -9.16 10.41 -7.57
N VAL A 65 -10.47 10.64 -7.73
CA VAL A 65 -11.19 11.68 -6.98
C VAL A 65 -11.15 11.41 -5.48
N SER A 66 -11.28 10.15 -5.07
CA SER A 66 -11.17 9.75 -3.66
C SER A 66 -9.82 10.11 -3.05
N ARG A 67 -8.72 9.88 -3.76
CA ARG A 67 -7.36 10.24 -3.32
C ARG A 67 -7.16 11.76 -3.28
N VAL A 68 -7.67 12.49 -4.25
CA VAL A 68 -7.64 13.96 -4.24
C VAL A 68 -8.33 14.52 -3.00
N VAL A 69 -9.54 14.02 -2.68
CA VAL A 69 -10.27 14.46 -1.49
C VAL A 69 -9.57 14.05 -0.21
N GLU A 70 -9.00 12.85 -0.12
CA GLU A 70 -8.15 12.42 1.00
C GLU A 70 -7.01 13.40 1.26
N THR A 71 -6.30 13.78 0.20
CA THR A 71 -5.17 14.73 0.27
C THR A 71 -5.61 16.10 0.78
N TYR A 72 -6.71 16.64 0.25
CA TYR A 72 -7.17 17.98 0.64
C TYR A 72 -7.79 18.03 2.04
N THR A 73 -8.42 16.94 2.48
CA THR A 73 -9.11 16.92 3.78
C THR A 73 -8.23 16.41 4.91
N GLY A 74 -7.15 15.68 4.61
CA GLY A 74 -6.35 14.97 5.60
C GLY A 74 -7.07 13.77 6.25
N VAL A 75 -8.28 13.43 5.80
CA VAL A 75 -9.05 12.28 6.31
C VAL A 75 -8.70 11.05 5.50
N HIS A 76 -7.94 10.15 6.09
CA HIS A 76 -7.48 8.93 5.43
C HIS A 76 -8.61 7.97 5.06
N ILE A 77 -8.51 7.38 3.89
CA ILE A 77 -9.41 6.32 3.45
C ILE A 77 -9.01 5.02 4.16
N PRO A 78 -9.91 4.39 4.92
CA PRO A 78 -9.63 3.07 5.50
C PRO A 78 -9.27 2.06 4.42
N ALA A 79 -8.23 1.25 4.66
CA ALA A 79 -7.72 0.29 3.65
C ALA A 79 -8.81 -0.70 3.17
N ASN A 80 -9.80 -1.01 4.01
CA ASN A 80 -10.94 -1.87 3.70
C ASN A 80 -12.20 -1.11 3.26
N LYS A 81 -12.11 0.21 2.98
CA LYS A 81 -13.26 0.98 2.50
C LYS A 81 -13.76 0.44 1.16
N PRO A 82 -15.03 0.06 1.03
CA PRO A 82 -15.55 -0.49 -0.23
C PRO A 82 -15.20 0.38 -1.45
N VAL A 83 -14.79 -0.26 -2.54
CA VAL A 83 -14.44 0.32 -3.86
C VAL A 83 -13.14 1.13 -3.87
N VAL A 84 -12.85 1.94 -2.83
CA VAL A 84 -11.75 2.93 -2.86
C VAL A 84 -10.61 2.61 -1.89
N GLY A 85 -10.82 1.68 -0.97
CA GLY A 85 -9.79 1.25 -0.03
C GLY A 85 -8.64 0.53 -0.74
N GLU A 86 -7.48 0.55 -0.13
CA GLU A 86 -6.27 -0.04 -0.71
C GLU A 86 -6.41 -1.55 -0.92
N ASN A 87 -6.98 -2.25 0.07
CA ASN A 87 -7.05 -3.71 0.09
C ASN A 87 -8.29 -4.33 -0.57
N VAL A 88 -9.21 -3.52 -1.10
CA VAL A 88 -10.52 -4.03 -1.56
C VAL A 88 -10.45 -4.94 -2.79
N PHE A 89 -9.37 -4.87 -3.54
CA PHE A 89 -9.08 -5.73 -4.70
C PHE A 89 -7.88 -6.65 -4.46
N THR A 90 -7.44 -6.77 -3.20
CA THR A 90 -6.30 -7.59 -2.81
C THR A 90 -6.79 -8.91 -2.21
N GLN A 91 -6.34 -10.02 -2.75
CA GLN A 91 -6.62 -11.36 -2.25
C GLN A 91 -5.46 -11.85 -1.38
N CYS A 92 -5.78 -12.35 -0.19
CA CYS A 92 -4.76 -12.83 0.76
C CYS A 92 -4.66 -14.36 0.79
N ALA A 93 -5.78 -15.07 0.59
CA ALA A 93 -5.82 -16.52 0.69
C ALA A 93 -5.47 -17.20 -0.64
N GLY A 94 -4.56 -18.17 -0.59
CA GLY A 94 -4.13 -18.94 -1.78
C GLY A 94 -5.29 -19.62 -2.52
N ILE A 95 -6.34 -20.04 -1.79
CA ILE A 95 -7.54 -20.65 -2.38
C ILE A 95 -8.29 -19.65 -3.29
N HIS A 96 -8.31 -18.37 -2.95
CA HIS A 96 -8.95 -17.35 -3.78
C HIS A 96 -8.13 -17.10 -5.05
N ALA A 97 -6.79 -17.03 -4.93
CA ALA A 97 -5.92 -16.90 -6.11
C ALA A 97 -6.01 -18.12 -7.04
N ASP A 98 -6.16 -19.32 -6.49
CA ASP A 98 -6.41 -20.53 -7.27
C ASP A 98 -7.80 -20.52 -7.94
N GLY A 99 -8.80 -19.98 -7.24
CA GLY A 99 -10.16 -19.81 -7.78
C GLY A 99 -10.20 -18.84 -8.97
N ASP A 100 -9.37 -17.80 -8.96
CA ASP A 100 -9.23 -16.88 -10.10
C ASP A 100 -8.64 -17.57 -11.34
N ASN A 101 -7.78 -18.58 -11.15
CA ASN A 101 -7.27 -19.41 -12.26
C ASN A 101 -8.30 -20.40 -12.83
N LYS A 102 -9.39 -20.65 -12.08
CA LYS A 102 -10.47 -21.59 -12.44
C LYS A 102 -11.73 -20.84 -12.83
N ASP A 103 -11.64 -19.98 -13.84
CA ASP A 103 -12.75 -19.17 -14.36
C ASP A 103 -13.43 -18.29 -13.29
N ASN A 104 -12.62 -17.72 -12.39
CA ASN A 104 -13.10 -16.72 -11.43
C ASN A 104 -14.23 -17.23 -10.51
N LEU A 105 -14.01 -18.39 -9.88
CA LEU A 105 -14.98 -19.07 -9.01
C LEU A 105 -15.60 -18.18 -7.92
N TYR A 106 -14.87 -17.12 -7.49
CA TYR A 106 -15.32 -16.17 -6.48
C TYR A 106 -15.71 -14.82 -7.12
N TYR A 107 -16.26 -14.88 -8.33
CA TYR A 107 -16.68 -13.71 -9.09
C TYR A 107 -17.70 -12.85 -8.33
N ASN A 108 -17.52 -11.56 -8.42
CA ASN A 108 -18.54 -10.55 -8.15
C ASN A 108 -18.45 -9.43 -9.19
N ASP A 109 -19.49 -8.60 -9.28
CA ASP A 109 -19.59 -7.54 -10.28
C ASP A 109 -18.59 -6.39 -10.04
N LEU A 110 -17.94 -6.32 -8.87
CA LEU A 110 -16.96 -5.31 -8.51
C LEU A 110 -15.57 -5.65 -9.07
N LEU A 111 -15.44 -5.59 -10.38
CA LEU A 111 -14.16 -5.83 -11.06
C LEU A 111 -13.23 -4.63 -10.88
N PRO A 112 -11.94 -4.85 -10.52
CA PRO A 112 -10.99 -3.75 -10.27
C PRO A 112 -10.80 -2.85 -11.49
N GLU A 113 -10.82 -3.39 -12.70
CA GLU A 113 -10.62 -2.66 -13.96
C GLU A 113 -11.68 -1.57 -14.20
N ARG A 114 -12.91 -1.79 -13.71
CA ARG A 114 -13.99 -0.77 -13.75
C ARG A 114 -13.58 0.51 -13.04
N PHE A 115 -12.84 0.35 -11.94
CA PHE A 115 -12.42 1.44 -11.06
C PHE A 115 -10.98 1.90 -11.33
N GLY A 116 -10.37 1.46 -12.44
CA GLY A 116 -9.00 1.81 -12.80
C GLY A 116 -7.95 1.17 -11.89
N ARG A 117 -8.29 0.04 -11.25
CA ARG A 117 -7.43 -0.76 -10.40
C ARG A 117 -7.08 -2.10 -11.07
N VAL A 118 -6.13 -2.78 -10.50
CA VAL A 118 -5.78 -4.17 -10.85
C VAL A 118 -6.02 -5.06 -9.63
N ARG A 119 -6.20 -6.35 -9.87
CA ARG A 119 -6.26 -7.34 -8.80
C ARG A 119 -4.86 -7.59 -8.28
N GLU A 120 -4.72 -7.59 -6.97
CA GLU A 120 -3.47 -7.79 -6.27
C GLU A 120 -3.53 -9.06 -5.41
N TYR A 121 -2.37 -9.67 -5.15
CA TYR A 121 -2.25 -10.85 -4.32
C TYR A 121 -1.27 -10.57 -3.20
N ALA A 122 -1.79 -10.46 -1.97
CA ALA A 122 -0.96 -10.17 -0.80
C ALA A 122 0.01 -11.31 -0.50
N LEU A 123 1.19 -10.93 -0.05
CA LEU A 123 2.24 -11.84 0.39
C LEU A 123 2.32 -11.82 1.92
N GLY A 124 2.31 -13.00 2.55
CA GLY A 124 2.35 -13.12 4.01
C GLY A 124 1.92 -14.48 4.52
N LYS A 125 1.53 -14.54 5.78
CA LYS A 125 1.17 -15.79 6.50
C LYS A 125 0.16 -16.67 5.77
N MET A 126 -0.83 -16.08 5.10
CA MET A 126 -1.89 -16.81 4.40
C MET A 126 -1.57 -17.08 2.92
N SER A 127 -0.37 -16.70 2.48
CA SER A 127 0.03 -16.89 1.09
C SER A 127 0.31 -18.35 0.78
N GLY A 128 -0.43 -18.88 -0.17
CA GLY A 128 -0.14 -20.16 -0.79
C GLY A 128 0.73 -20.01 -2.04
N LYS A 129 1.21 -21.13 -2.60
CA LYS A 129 1.98 -21.16 -3.87
C LYS A 129 1.29 -20.37 -5.00
N ALA A 130 -0.05 -20.37 -5.06
CA ALA A 130 -0.81 -19.67 -6.10
C ALA A 130 -0.65 -18.15 -6.01
N ASN A 131 -0.70 -17.55 -4.80
CA ASN A 131 -0.47 -16.11 -4.62
C ASN A 131 0.95 -15.71 -5.02
N ILE A 132 1.93 -16.51 -4.61
CA ILE A 132 3.34 -16.24 -4.91
C ILE A 132 3.57 -16.35 -6.43
N ARG A 133 3.05 -17.40 -7.07
CA ARG A 133 3.16 -17.58 -8.52
C ARG A 133 2.57 -16.39 -9.28
N LYS A 134 1.39 -15.88 -8.89
CA LYS A 134 0.79 -14.69 -9.51
C LYS A 134 1.67 -13.45 -9.44
N ASN A 135 2.31 -13.23 -8.29
CA ASN A 135 3.24 -12.11 -8.14
C ASN A 135 4.51 -12.32 -8.97
N LEU A 136 5.04 -13.55 -9.03
CA LEU A 136 6.22 -13.89 -9.84
C LEU A 136 5.93 -13.74 -11.34
N ASP A 137 4.76 -14.22 -11.79
CA ASP A 137 4.31 -14.08 -13.19
C ASP A 137 4.24 -12.61 -13.59
N ALA A 138 3.73 -11.74 -12.70
CA ALA A 138 3.68 -10.29 -12.93
C ALA A 138 5.07 -9.65 -13.05
N LEU A 139 6.07 -10.23 -12.38
CA LEU A 139 7.48 -9.80 -12.45
C LEU A 139 8.26 -10.49 -13.58
N GLY A 140 7.65 -11.45 -14.28
CA GLY A 140 8.33 -12.25 -15.29
C GLY A 140 9.38 -13.22 -14.74
N ILE A 141 9.22 -13.65 -13.48
CA ILE A 141 10.15 -14.57 -12.78
C ILE A 141 9.55 -15.96 -12.78
N ASP A 142 10.30 -16.94 -13.29
CA ASP A 142 9.95 -18.36 -13.21
C ASP A 142 10.88 -19.08 -12.22
N LEU A 143 10.31 -19.91 -11.36
CA LEU A 143 11.03 -20.69 -10.35
C LEU A 143 10.69 -22.17 -10.47
N ASP A 144 11.69 -23.04 -10.28
CA ASP A 144 11.44 -24.46 -10.09
C ASP A 144 10.67 -24.76 -8.77
N GLU A 145 10.15 -25.97 -8.65
CA GLU A 145 9.31 -26.36 -7.52
C GLU A 145 10.04 -26.29 -6.17
N GLU A 146 11.35 -26.55 -6.13
CA GLU A 146 12.13 -26.50 -4.88
C GLU A 146 12.37 -25.05 -4.45
N SER A 147 12.75 -24.19 -5.39
CA SER A 147 12.92 -22.76 -5.17
C SER A 147 11.60 -22.11 -4.75
N MET A 148 10.51 -22.46 -5.43
CA MET A 148 9.16 -22.00 -5.07
C MET A 148 8.79 -22.38 -3.63
N ARG A 149 9.11 -23.60 -3.20
CA ARG A 149 8.85 -24.05 -1.83
C ARG A 149 9.63 -23.21 -0.82
N LYS A 150 10.93 -23.02 -1.04
CA LYS A 150 11.80 -22.22 -0.14
C LYS A 150 11.32 -20.77 -0.03
N VAL A 151 10.98 -20.15 -1.16
CA VAL A 151 10.45 -18.78 -1.21
C VAL A 151 9.11 -18.69 -0.47
N THR A 152 8.23 -19.68 -0.65
CA THR A 152 6.94 -19.75 0.07
C THR A 152 7.15 -19.81 1.58
N GLU A 153 8.01 -20.70 2.05
CA GLU A 153 8.33 -20.87 3.48
C GLU A 153 8.88 -19.56 4.06
N ARG A 154 9.77 -18.87 3.35
CA ARG A 154 10.34 -17.60 3.80
C ARG A 154 9.31 -16.48 3.89
N ILE A 155 8.42 -16.37 2.91
CA ILE A 155 7.34 -15.37 2.94
C ILE A 155 6.39 -15.62 4.12
N ILE A 156 6.05 -16.88 4.40
CA ILE A 156 5.22 -17.23 5.55
C ILE A 156 5.93 -16.88 6.86
N GLU A 157 7.22 -17.19 7.00
CA GLU A 157 8.03 -16.82 8.16
C GLU A 157 8.04 -15.29 8.41
N LEU A 158 8.24 -14.50 7.33
CA LEU A 158 8.19 -13.04 7.43
C LEU A 158 6.81 -12.56 7.87
N GLY A 159 5.75 -13.13 7.31
CA GLY A 159 4.37 -12.83 7.68
C GLY A 159 4.04 -13.22 9.13
N ASP A 160 4.57 -14.33 9.64
CA ASP A 160 4.43 -14.73 11.05
C ASP A 160 5.12 -13.74 12.01
N LYS A 161 6.20 -13.13 11.59
CA LYS A 161 6.89 -12.02 12.29
C LYS A 161 6.18 -10.68 12.12
N LYS A 162 4.97 -10.64 11.52
CA LYS A 162 4.19 -9.44 11.20
C LYS A 162 4.93 -8.44 10.30
N GLN A 163 5.84 -8.92 9.49
CA GLN A 163 6.48 -8.11 8.44
C GLN A 163 5.58 -8.11 7.21
N THR A 164 5.36 -6.91 6.66
CA THR A 164 4.64 -6.77 5.40
C THR A 164 5.61 -7.09 4.27
N VAL A 165 5.23 -8.04 3.42
CA VAL A 165 5.99 -8.41 2.22
C VAL A 165 5.20 -7.91 1.01
N THR A 166 5.88 -7.22 0.13
CA THR A 166 5.33 -6.70 -1.14
C THR A 166 5.88 -7.48 -2.33
N SER A 167 5.29 -7.30 -3.50
CA SER A 167 5.83 -7.86 -4.75
C SER A 167 7.25 -7.38 -5.04
N ASP A 168 7.57 -6.15 -4.66
CA ASP A 168 8.89 -5.55 -4.87
C ASP A 168 9.98 -6.19 -4.00
N ASP A 169 9.61 -6.85 -2.89
CA ASP A 169 10.53 -7.57 -2.03
C ASP A 169 10.90 -8.96 -2.59
N LEU A 170 10.07 -9.52 -3.50
CA LEU A 170 10.27 -10.87 -4.03
C LEU A 170 11.64 -11.10 -4.67
N PRO A 171 12.15 -10.24 -5.56
CA PRO A 171 13.47 -10.44 -6.17
C PRO A 171 14.58 -10.55 -5.12
N TYR A 172 14.50 -9.77 -4.03
CA TYR A 172 15.49 -9.79 -2.94
C TYR A 172 15.36 -11.06 -2.09
N ILE A 173 14.14 -11.49 -1.77
CA ILE A 173 13.86 -12.73 -1.03
C ILE A 173 14.37 -13.94 -1.82
N ILE A 174 14.11 -13.97 -3.12
CA ILE A 174 14.55 -15.04 -4.02
C ILE A 174 16.07 -15.10 -4.05
N ALA A 175 16.70 -13.97 -4.19
CA ALA A 175 18.14 -13.84 -4.23
C ALA A 175 18.80 -14.34 -2.93
N ASP A 176 18.29 -13.93 -1.79
CA ASP A 176 18.76 -14.35 -0.47
C ASP A 176 18.68 -15.88 -0.31
N ILE A 177 17.54 -16.47 -0.75
CA ILE A 177 17.29 -17.92 -0.60
C ILE A 177 18.12 -18.74 -1.58
N LEU A 178 18.20 -18.34 -2.83
CA LEU A 178 18.85 -19.13 -3.87
C LEU A 178 20.37 -18.93 -3.91
N ARG A 179 20.91 -18.05 -3.05
CA ARG A 179 22.34 -17.68 -3.06
C ARG A 179 22.86 -17.39 -4.48
N GLN A 180 21.94 -16.98 -5.34
CA GLN A 180 22.36 -16.40 -6.59
C GLN A 180 23.01 -15.08 -6.20
N ASP A 181 24.20 -14.81 -6.69
CA ASP A 181 24.93 -13.56 -6.53
C ASP A 181 24.07 -12.38 -7.01
N VAL A 182 23.02 -12.05 -6.23
CA VAL A 182 22.53 -10.69 -6.22
C VAL A 182 23.69 -9.94 -5.64
N GLN A 183 24.31 -9.15 -6.48
CA GLN A 183 25.37 -8.23 -6.14
C GLN A 183 25.19 -7.81 -4.70
N GLU A 184 26.11 -8.28 -3.83
CA GLU A 184 26.18 -7.90 -2.43
C GLU A 184 25.72 -6.46 -2.30
N THR A 185 24.86 -6.17 -1.36
CA THR A 185 24.32 -4.82 -1.18
C THR A 185 25.51 -3.87 -1.19
N ARG A 186 25.74 -3.23 -2.32
CA ARG A 186 26.94 -2.41 -2.53
C ARG A 186 27.01 -1.22 -1.60
N VAL A 187 25.96 -1.02 -0.80
CA VAL A 187 25.83 0.11 0.12
C VAL A 187 25.53 -0.39 1.53
N HIS A 188 26.44 -0.14 2.45
CA HIS A 188 26.28 -0.46 3.87
C HIS A 188 26.33 0.80 4.70
N ILE A 189 25.36 1.01 5.59
CA ILE A 189 25.43 2.05 6.61
C ILE A 189 26.41 1.57 7.69
N LEU A 190 27.55 2.25 7.80
CA LEU A 190 28.57 1.93 8.80
C LEU A 190 28.29 2.63 10.13
N ASN A 191 27.88 3.89 10.07
CA ASN A 191 27.54 4.69 11.24
C ASN A 191 26.67 5.87 10.86
N TYR A 192 25.91 6.38 11.81
CA TYR A 192 25.19 7.65 11.66
C TYR A 192 25.04 8.35 13.00
N ASN A 193 24.98 9.68 12.97
CA ASN A 193 24.65 10.53 14.12
C ASN A 193 23.51 11.47 13.72
N LEU A 194 22.51 11.57 14.58
CA LEU A 194 21.38 12.50 14.43
C LEU A 194 21.40 13.47 15.61
N SER A 195 21.65 14.75 15.35
CA SER A 195 21.70 15.80 16.33
C SER A 195 20.42 16.63 16.28
N LEU A 196 19.76 16.77 17.40
CA LEU A 196 18.53 17.55 17.56
C LEU A 196 18.70 18.52 18.73
N GLY A 197 18.39 19.78 18.49
CA GLY A 197 18.41 20.81 19.52
C GLY A 197 17.20 21.74 19.41
N GLN A 198 16.71 22.23 20.53
CA GLN A 198 15.59 23.17 20.54
C GLN A 198 15.96 24.45 19.79
N GLY A 199 15.16 24.85 18.81
CA GLY A 199 15.38 26.04 17.99
C GLY A 199 16.48 25.90 16.92
N LEU A 200 17.01 24.70 16.71
CA LEU A 200 18.00 24.40 15.69
C LEU A 200 17.42 23.41 14.65
N HIS A 201 17.89 23.52 13.41
CA HIS A 201 17.61 22.51 12.42
C HIS A 201 18.31 21.20 12.78
N PRO A 202 17.64 20.03 12.67
CA PRO A 202 18.28 18.73 12.81
C PRO A 202 19.48 18.58 11.86
N VAL A 203 20.54 17.96 12.34
CA VAL A 203 21.74 17.64 11.56
C VAL A 203 21.97 16.14 11.60
N ALA A 204 22.23 15.54 10.43
CA ALA A 204 22.63 14.17 10.30
C ALA A 204 24.04 14.07 9.72
N THR A 205 24.89 13.28 10.37
CA THR A 205 26.16 12.81 9.79
C THR A 205 26.01 11.33 9.50
N LEU A 206 26.28 10.93 8.26
CA LEU A 206 26.11 9.57 7.78
C LEU A 206 27.42 9.06 7.19
N LYS A 207 27.88 7.90 7.67
CA LYS A 207 29.01 7.17 7.09
C LYS A 207 28.51 5.87 6.46
N ILE A 208 28.74 5.72 5.14
CA ILE A 208 28.34 4.54 4.40
C ILE A 208 29.53 3.98 3.62
N ARG A 209 29.46 2.68 3.33
CA ARG A 209 30.36 2.00 2.41
C ARG A 209 29.61 1.74 1.11
N ILE A 210 30.20 2.19 0.01
CA ILE A 210 29.73 1.87 -1.36
C ILE A 210 30.84 1.09 -2.06
N ASN A 211 30.54 -0.13 -2.45
CA ASN A 211 31.55 -1.10 -2.87
C ASN A 211 32.58 -1.24 -1.72
N ASP A 212 33.85 -0.97 -1.94
CA ASP A 212 34.90 -1.08 -0.93
C ASP A 212 35.38 0.28 -0.40
N ALA A 213 34.69 1.37 -0.71
CA ALA A 213 35.07 2.73 -0.29
C ALA A 213 34.06 3.33 0.72
N ASP A 214 34.62 3.94 1.77
CA ASP A 214 33.86 4.62 2.82
C ASP A 214 33.63 6.08 2.45
N TYR A 215 32.41 6.56 2.63
CA TYR A 215 32.00 7.94 2.38
C TYR A 215 31.30 8.49 3.62
N GLU A 216 31.58 9.74 3.93
CA GLU A 216 30.95 10.43 5.06
C GLU A 216 30.46 11.80 4.60
N GLU A 217 29.21 12.10 4.92
CA GLU A 217 28.59 13.40 4.63
C GLU A 217 27.69 13.85 5.77
N THR A 218 27.58 15.18 5.87
CA THR A 218 26.72 15.84 6.84
C THR A 218 25.73 16.74 6.12
N ALA A 219 24.48 16.74 6.60
CA ALA A 219 23.44 17.64 6.12
C ALA A 219 22.49 18.07 7.24
N SER A 220 21.89 19.24 7.07
CA SER A 220 20.78 19.72 7.91
C SER A 220 19.46 19.56 7.16
N GLY A 221 18.37 19.37 7.90
CA GLY A 221 17.03 19.21 7.35
C GLY A 221 15.96 19.83 8.24
N ASP A 222 14.72 19.81 7.75
CA ASP A 222 13.55 20.28 8.52
C ASP A 222 13.10 19.25 9.59
N GLY A 223 13.55 18.00 9.44
CA GLY A 223 13.38 16.91 10.40
C GLY A 223 14.58 15.97 10.36
N GLN A 224 14.70 15.07 11.36
CA GLN A 224 15.81 14.12 11.46
C GLN A 224 15.91 13.23 10.21
N TYR A 225 14.78 12.75 9.72
CA TYR A 225 14.71 11.93 8.53
C TYR A 225 15.15 12.70 7.28
N ASP A 226 14.68 13.94 7.11
CA ASP A 226 15.07 14.80 6.00
C ASP A 226 16.59 15.11 6.03
N ALA A 227 17.15 15.39 7.21
CA ALA A 227 18.59 15.60 7.38
C ALA A 227 19.38 14.36 6.95
N PHE A 228 18.96 13.16 7.41
CA PHE A 228 19.59 11.89 7.05
C PHE A 228 19.53 11.65 5.53
N MET A 229 18.37 11.85 4.91
CA MET A 229 18.19 11.65 3.48
C MET A 229 18.96 12.67 2.63
N LYS A 230 19.07 13.91 3.12
CA LYS A 230 19.92 14.91 2.45
C LYS A 230 21.40 14.54 2.48
N ALA A 231 21.90 14.00 3.61
CA ALA A 231 23.26 13.48 3.68
C ALA A 231 23.49 12.31 2.72
N LEU A 232 22.55 11.36 2.68
CA LEU A 232 22.59 10.21 1.77
C LEU A 232 22.56 10.65 0.30
N ARG A 233 21.69 11.58 -0.06
CA ARG A 233 21.60 12.13 -1.43
C ARG A 233 22.87 12.82 -1.88
N LYS A 234 23.56 13.55 -0.98
CA LYS A 234 24.87 14.14 -1.29
C LYS A 234 25.90 13.09 -1.67
N ILE A 235 25.97 11.98 -0.90
CA ILE A 235 26.88 10.89 -1.21
C ILE A 235 26.52 10.27 -2.57
N TYR A 236 25.24 9.94 -2.80
CA TYR A 236 24.79 9.32 -4.05
C TYR A 236 25.07 10.20 -5.27
N LYS A 237 24.76 11.49 -5.18
CA LYS A 237 24.98 12.44 -6.27
C LYS A 237 26.48 12.64 -6.54
N GLY A 238 27.27 12.75 -5.50
CA GLY A 238 28.73 12.96 -5.61
C GLY A 238 29.47 11.73 -6.13
N GLN A 239 29.09 10.53 -5.72
CA GLN A 239 29.85 9.31 -6.01
C GLN A 239 29.28 8.48 -7.16
N LEU A 240 27.95 8.46 -7.32
CA LEU A 240 27.31 7.63 -8.33
C LEU A 240 26.81 8.44 -9.54
N GLY A 241 26.82 9.78 -9.45
CA GLY A 241 26.28 10.66 -10.48
C GLY A 241 24.79 10.45 -10.74
N ARG A 242 24.06 9.82 -9.81
CA ARG A 242 22.64 9.50 -9.91
C ARG A 242 21.86 10.25 -8.84
N ASP A 243 20.66 10.69 -9.21
CA ASP A 243 19.72 11.21 -8.23
C ASP A 243 19.11 10.04 -7.43
N PHE A 244 18.93 10.26 -6.13
CA PHE A 244 18.25 9.31 -5.27
C PHE A 244 16.74 9.32 -5.59
N PRO A 245 16.03 8.18 -5.55
CA PRO A 245 14.59 8.14 -5.79
C PRO A 245 13.82 9.14 -4.93
N MET A 246 12.71 9.66 -5.45
CA MET A 246 11.85 10.53 -4.68
C MET A 246 10.98 9.72 -3.72
N LEU A 247 10.80 10.26 -2.52
CA LEU A 247 9.89 9.70 -1.52
C LEU A 247 8.45 9.79 -2.05
N THR A 248 7.77 8.65 -2.17
CA THR A 248 6.39 8.57 -2.63
C THR A 248 5.40 8.36 -1.47
N ASN A 249 5.84 7.68 -0.41
CA ASN A 249 5.02 7.48 0.78
C ASN A 249 5.89 7.38 2.04
N TYR A 250 5.39 7.94 3.14
CA TYR A 250 5.99 7.84 4.46
C TYR A 250 4.88 7.73 5.50
N SER A 251 4.75 6.60 6.15
CA SER A 251 3.77 6.40 7.22
C SER A 251 4.42 5.84 8.47
N VAL A 252 3.97 6.33 9.62
CA VAL A 252 4.41 5.87 10.94
C VAL A 252 3.18 5.40 11.69
N THR A 253 3.20 4.16 12.16
CA THR A 253 2.12 3.57 12.92
C THR A 253 2.61 3.01 14.24
N ILE A 254 1.80 3.21 15.28
CA ILE A 254 1.97 2.54 16.56
C ILE A 254 0.90 1.44 16.61
N PRO A 255 1.27 0.15 16.67
CA PRO A 255 0.29 -0.92 16.76
C PRO A 255 -0.63 -0.75 17.98
N PRO A 256 -1.92 -1.10 17.89
CA PRO A 256 -2.85 -1.03 19.01
C PRO A 256 -2.34 -1.83 20.22
N GLY A 257 -2.57 -1.29 21.43
CA GLY A 257 -2.10 -1.91 22.69
C GLY A 257 -0.70 -1.48 23.12
N GLY A 258 -0.14 -0.45 22.47
CA GLY A 258 1.18 0.08 22.80
C GLY A 258 1.29 0.57 24.24
N ARG A 259 2.33 0.07 24.92
CA ARG A 259 2.88 0.66 26.14
C ARG A 259 3.81 1.82 25.76
N THR A 260 4.38 2.51 26.74
CA THR A 260 5.36 3.58 26.50
C THR A 260 6.64 3.11 25.77
N ASP A 261 6.86 1.80 25.71
CA ASP A 261 7.89 1.08 24.95
C ASP A 261 7.36 0.45 23.65
N ALA A 262 6.28 1.00 23.09
CA ALA A 262 5.64 0.47 21.91
C ALA A 262 6.56 0.46 20.69
N PHE A 263 6.51 -0.63 19.95
CA PHE A 263 7.18 -0.75 18.68
C PHE A 263 6.56 0.25 17.68
N VAL A 264 7.38 1.11 17.11
CA VAL A 264 6.95 2.03 16.04
C VAL A 264 7.29 1.39 14.70
N GLN A 265 6.27 1.19 13.87
CA GLN A 265 6.43 0.66 12.52
C GLN A 265 6.41 1.83 11.52
N THR A 266 7.45 1.92 10.72
CA THR A 266 7.57 2.95 9.69
C THR A 266 7.61 2.27 8.31
N PHE A 267 6.73 2.70 7.42
CA PHE A 267 6.74 2.33 6.01
C PHE A 267 7.24 3.50 5.19
N ILE A 268 8.20 3.21 4.31
CA ILE A 268 8.82 4.20 3.45
C ILE A 268 8.83 3.63 2.03
N SER A 269 8.23 4.37 1.08
CA SER A 269 8.25 4.02 -0.34
C SER A 269 8.97 5.12 -1.12
N TRP A 270 9.77 4.70 -2.09
CA TRP A 270 10.60 5.55 -2.92
C TRP A 270 10.15 5.52 -4.37
#